data_625a20650b195606747acbd775ffd0b1
#
_entry.id   625a20650b195606747acbd775ffd0b1
#
_cell.length_a   1.000
_cell.length_b   1.000
_cell.length_c   1.000
_cell.angle_alpha   90.00
_cell.angle_beta   90.00
_cell.angle_gamma   90.00
#
_symmetry.space_group_name_H-M   'P 1'
#
loop_
_entity.id
_entity.type
_entity.pdbx_description
1 polymer ?
#
loop_
_entity_poly.entity_id
_entity_poly.type
_entity_poly.pdbx_seq_one_letter_code
_entity_poly.pdbx_strand_id
1 'polypeptide(L)'
;MATFAHDVFSNLIANIFSSLILLIAGFLVGRWSDYTRQTRSFRRIFGKRAGKSSDLLIVLDSIQDTRLLPEPQRHTIGIQNPAGSNLTQRFFKAFPDGHITTIPGPMESLLPECSARGAAYLIEAFRGVRGISAKTTPDKTASLKWNGTFITLGSSYSNIKTDDIKNLPENLWLVDDAGKFTFRDGTAIQVEQRYDKGLVMKLNNPHTDGQTLIVCEGLGEWGTSGSAWFLASQWRKLSKRFGKNPFLICLSVTVGTDESAREVKAFGVEHWMWRMKKYFHLACL
;
A
#
# COMPACT_ATOMS: atom_id res chain seq x y z
N MET A 1 -25.20 53.61 -40.90
CA MET A 1 -23.88 53.26 -40.26
C MET A 1 -24.05 52.80 -38.81
N ALA A 2 -24.91 53.39 -37.99
CA ALA A 2 -25.07 53.00 -36.58
C ALA A 2 -25.54 51.52 -36.34
N THR A 3 -26.47 51.05 -37.16
CA THR A 3 -27.00 49.67 -37.08
C THR A 3 -25.96 48.63 -37.39
N PHE A 4 -25.12 48.84 -38.41
CA PHE A 4 -24.05 47.88 -38.75
C PHE A 4 -23.01 47.73 -37.63
N ALA A 5 -22.60 48.83 -36.99
CA ALA A 5 -21.66 48.79 -35.87
C ALA A 5 -22.25 48.05 -34.65
N HIS A 6 -23.54 48.24 -34.39
CA HIS A 6 -24.23 47.53 -33.30
C HIS A 6 -24.31 46.03 -33.55
N ASP A 7 -24.62 45.57 -34.76
CA ASP A 7 -24.74 44.17 -35.12
C ASP A 7 -23.37 43.46 -35.05
N VAL A 8 -22.30 44.12 -35.53
CA VAL A 8 -20.93 43.57 -35.42
C VAL A 8 -20.51 43.43 -33.96
N PHE A 9 -20.79 44.43 -33.14
CA PHE A 9 -20.44 44.41 -31.72
C PHE A 9 -21.23 43.33 -30.95
N SER A 10 -22.52 43.19 -31.19
CA SER A 10 -23.37 42.16 -30.60
C SER A 10 -22.92 40.76 -30.99
N ASN A 11 -22.58 40.53 -32.25
CA ASN A 11 -22.05 39.24 -32.70
C ASN A 11 -20.66 38.92 -32.08
N LEU A 12 -19.80 39.91 -31.93
CA LEU A 12 -18.51 39.76 -31.30
C LEU A 12 -18.66 39.33 -29.82
N ILE A 13 -19.54 40.02 -29.08
CA ILE A 13 -19.85 39.70 -27.69
C ILE A 13 -20.43 38.29 -27.59
N ALA A 14 -21.39 37.92 -28.40
CA ALA A 14 -22.01 36.59 -28.40
C ALA A 14 -20.97 35.49 -28.66
N ASN A 15 -20.05 35.71 -29.59
CA ASN A 15 -18.97 34.76 -29.88
C ASN A 15 -17.97 34.61 -28.72
N ILE A 16 -17.62 35.70 -28.05
CA ILE A 16 -16.75 35.67 -26.87
C ILE A 16 -17.43 34.91 -25.75
N PHE A 17 -18.70 35.19 -25.46
CA PHE A 17 -19.46 34.48 -24.43
C PHE A 17 -19.58 32.97 -24.73
N SER A 18 -19.92 32.63 -25.98
CA SER A 18 -20.01 31.22 -26.41
C SER A 18 -18.69 30.50 -26.28
N SER A 19 -17.58 31.13 -26.65
CA SER A 19 -16.24 30.58 -26.53
C SER A 19 -15.86 30.37 -25.05
N LEU A 20 -16.19 31.29 -24.16
CA LEU A 20 -15.94 31.20 -22.73
C LEU A 20 -16.76 30.07 -22.10
N ILE A 21 -18.03 29.92 -22.46
CA ILE A 21 -18.90 28.83 -22.00
C ILE A 21 -18.32 27.47 -22.41
N LEU A 22 -17.91 27.34 -23.68
CA LEU A 22 -17.30 26.10 -24.18
C LEU A 22 -15.98 25.77 -23.47
N LEU A 23 -15.15 26.76 -23.17
CA LEU A 23 -13.91 26.59 -22.43
C LEU A 23 -14.18 26.13 -21.01
N ILE A 24 -15.13 26.75 -20.30
CA ILE A 24 -15.53 26.36 -18.94
C ILE A 24 -16.11 24.94 -18.96
N ALA A 25 -17.01 24.63 -19.90
CA ALA A 25 -17.60 23.30 -20.02
C ALA A 25 -16.52 22.22 -20.29
N GLY A 26 -15.60 22.50 -21.22
CA GLY A 26 -14.48 21.62 -21.52
C GLY A 26 -13.58 21.36 -20.30
N PHE A 27 -13.26 22.42 -19.55
CA PHE A 27 -12.49 22.32 -18.30
C PHE A 27 -13.22 21.46 -17.25
N LEU A 28 -14.51 21.68 -17.04
CA LEU A 28 -15.31 20.93 -16.08
C LEU A 28 -15.42 19.45 -16.46
N VAL A 29 -15.66 19.15 -17.73
CA VAL A 29 -15.71 17.77 -18.26
C VAL A 29 -14.36 17.10 -18.13
N GLY A 30 -13.27 17.79 -18.46
CA GLY A 30 -11.90 17.27 -18.28
C GLY A 30 -11.62 16.92 -16.83
N ARG A 31 -11.89 17.85 -15.92
CA ARG A 31 -11.70 17.66 -14.49
C ARG A 31 -12.56 16.52 -13.91
N TRP A 32 -13.80 16.38 -14.35
CA TRP A 32 -14.69 15.29 -13.96
C TRP A 32 -14.21 13.94 -14.49
N SER A 33 -13.74 13.90 -15.74
CA SER A 33 -13.16 12.70 -16.35
C SER A 33 -11.93 12.22 -15.60
N ASP A 34 -11.01 13.12 -15.25
CA ASP A 34 -9.81 12.78 -14.48
C ASP A 34 -10.16 12.28 -13.08
N TYR A 35 -11.10 12.92 -12.41
CA TYR A 35 -11.61 12.48 -11.12
C TYR A 35 -12.17 11.06 -11.19
N THR A 36 -13.00 10.75 -12.17
CA THR A 36 -13.60 9.41 -12.32
C THR A 36 -12.54 8.35 -12.63
N ARG A 37 -11.54 8.68 -13.46
CA ARG A 37 -10.41 7.80 -13.75
C ARG A 37 -9.56 7.52 -12.52
N GLN A 38 -9.21 8.54 -11.74
CA GLN A 38 -8.45 8.39 -10.52
C GLN A 38 -9.19 7.52 -9.50
N THR A 39 -10.45 7.83 -9.22
CA THR A 39 -11.28 7.07 -8.28
C THR A 39 -11.45 5.61 -8.72
N ARG A 40 -11.63 5.36 -10.01
CA ARG A 40 -11.73 4.00 -10.56
C ARG A 40 -10.42 3.24 -10.41
N SER A 41 -9.29 3.87 -10.69
CA SER A 41 -7.95 3.28 -10.53
C SER A 41 -7.65 3.00 -9.06
N PHE A 42 -7.99 3.91 -8.16
CA PHE A 42 -7.85 3.72 -6.72
C PHE A 42 -8.66 2.52 -6.23
N ARG A 43 -9.94 2.43 -6.58
CA ARG A 43 -10.82 1.32 -6.19
C ARG A 43 -10.40 -0.05 -6.75
N ARG A 44 -9.61 -0.09 -7.82
CA ARG A 44 -9.05 -1.35 -8.35
C ARG A 44 -7.94 -1.91 -7.45
N ILE A 45 -7.14 -1.04 -6.86
CA ILE A 45 -6.04 -1.44 -5.95
C ILE A 45 -6.55 -1.61 -4.53
N PHE A 46 -7.28 -0.62 -4.01
CA PHE A 46 -7.65 -0.55 -2.59
C PHE A 46 -9.07 -1.05 -2.29
N GLY A 47 -9.76 -1.62 -3.28
CA GLY A 47 -11.12 -2.16 -3.12
C GLY A 47 -12.24 -1.15 -3.37
N LYS A 48 -13.44 -1.68 -3.68
CA LYS A 48 -14.61 -0.87 -4.05
C LYS A 48 -15.05 0.09 -2.93
N ARG A 49 -14.87 -0.30 -1.67
CA ARG A 49 -15.30 0.44 -0.48
C ARG A 49 -14.24 1.38 0.08
N ALA A 50 -13.01 1.33 -0.41
CA ALA A 50 -11.92 2.20 0.05
C ALA A 50 -12.18 3.71 -0.10
N GLY A 51 -13.25 4.11 -0.78
CA GLY A 51 -13.70 5.51 -0.87
C GLY A 51 -14.60 5.98 0.28
N LYS A 52 -14.98 5.10 1.20
CA LYS A 52 -15.71 5.46 2.41
C LYS A 52 -14.70 5.63 3.54
N SER A 53 -14.70 6.75 4.22
CA SER A 53 -13.67 7.20 5.17
C SER A 53 -13.40 6.26 6.36
N SER A 54 -14.26 5.28 6.60
CA SER A 54 -14.13 4.32 7.70
C SER A 54 -13.50 2.99 7.31
N ASP A 55 -13.32 2.71 6.00
CA ASP A 55 -13.04 1.36 5.53
C ASP A 55 -11.58 1.15 5.07
N LEU A 56 -10.73 2.19 5.08
CA LEU A 56 -9.32 2.08 4.72
C LEU A 56 -8.44 2.28 5.96
N LEU A 57 -7.82 1.21 6.40
CA LEU A 57 -6.99 1.19 7.59
C LEU A 57 -5.54 0.90 7.23
N ILE A 58 -4.62 1.75 7.67
CA ILE A 58 -3.18 1.52 7.65
C ILE A 58 -2.81 0.92 9.01
N VAL A 59 -2.41 -0.34 9.00
CA VAL A 59 -2.10 -1.11 10.19
C VAL A 59 -0.61 -1.02 10.47
N LEU A 60 -0.28 -0.43 11.60
CA LEU A 60 1.09 -0.24 12.05
C LEU A 60 1.47 -1.38 12.99
N ASP A 61 2.67 -1.88 12.83
CA ASP A 61 3.25 -2.78 13.81
C ASP A 61 3.52 -2.05 15.12
N SER A 62 3.39 -2.79 16.21
CA SER A 62 3.66 -2.28 17.55
C SER A 62 4.70 -3.15 18.23
N ILE A 63 5.84 -2.57 18.55
CA ILE A 63 6.88 -3.23 19.32
C ILE A 63 6.61 -2.99 20.79
N GLN A 64 6.35 -4.06 21.54
CA GLN A 64 6.32 -3.94 23.00
C GLN A 64 7.75 -3.72 23.54
N ASP A 65 7.95 -2.67 24.30
CA ASP A 65 9.19 -2.51 25.06
C ASP A 65 9.21 -3.53 26.21
N THR A 66 9.87 -4.64 25.97
CA THR A 66 9.99 -5.71 26.95
C THR A 66 10.69 -5.28 28.23
N ARG A 67 11.40 -4.13 28.22
CA ARG A 67 12.03 -3.55 29.42
C ARG A 67 11.01 -3.00 30.41
N LEU A 68 9.81 -2.66 29.94
CA LEU A 68 8.73 -2.17 30.78
C LEU A 68 7.88 -3.30 31.39
N LEU A 69 8.12 -4.55 30.98
CA LEU A 69 7.41 -5.69 31.54
C LEU A 69 8.06 -6.14 32.86
N PRO A 70 7.25 -6.64 33.82
CA PRO A 70 7.80 -7.31 34.99
C PRO A 70 8.77 -8.44 34.61
N GLU A 71 9.83 -8.65 35.41
CA GLU A 71 10.89 -9.62 35.14
C GLU A 71 10.37 -11.01 34.66
N PRO A 72 9.37 -11.64 35.28
CA PRO A 72 8.84 -12.91 34.81
C PRO A 72 8.29 -12.88 33.40
N GLN A 73 7.67 -11.76 33.00
CA GLN A 73 7.10 -11.60 31.64
C GLN A 73 8.19 -11.31 30.61
N ARG A 74 9.28 -10.62 30.99
CA ARG A 74 10.43 -10.42 30.11
C ARG A 74 11.06 -11.74 29.73
N HIS A 75 11.24 -12.64 30.66
CA HIS A 75 11.79 -13.97 30.41
C HIS A 75 10.87 -14.81 29.52
N THR A 76 9.58 -14.77 29.76
CA THR A 76 8.60 -15.55 28.97
C THR A 76 8.58 -15.13 27.48
N ILE A 77 8.66 -13.84 27.21
CA ILE A 77 8.70 -13.33 25.81
C ILE A 77 10.06 -13.61 25.16
N GLY A 78 11.15 -13.66 25.94
CA GLY A 78 12.50 -13.89 25.44
C GLY A 78 12.85 -15.36 25.17
N ILE A 79 12.19 -16.29 25.85
CA ILE A 79 12.62 -17.69 25.92
C ILE A 79 12.04 -18.57 24.80
N GLN A 80 10.94 -18.20 24.20
CA GLN A 80 10.24 -19.08 23.24
C GLN A 80 10.77 -19.03 21.80
N ASN A 81 11.88 -18.37 21.57
CA ASN A 81 12.47 -18.35 20.24
C ASN A 81 13.63 -19.36 20.15
N PRO A 82 13.50 -20.44 19.36
CA PRO A 82 14.53 -21.47 19.27
C PRO A 82 15.92 -20.96 18.82
N ALA A 83 16.01 -19.71 18.38
CA ALA A 83 17.28 -19.07 18.04
C ALA A 83 17.87 -18.21 19.18
N GLY A 84 17.28 -18.23 20.38
CA GLY A 84 17.83 -17.52 21.57
C GLY A 84 17.74 -15.99 21.51
N SER A 85 17.08 -15.42 20.51
CA SER A 85 16.89 -13.97 20.38
C SER A 85 15.42 -13.59 20.55
N ASN A 86 15.13 -12.63 21.43
CA ASN A 86 13.81 -12.05 21.49
C ASN A 86 13.58 -11.13 20.26
N LEU A 87 12.33 -10.75 20.00
CA LEU A 87 11.96 -9.91 18.87
C LEU A 87 12.77 -8.61 18.85
N THR A 88 12.98 -8.01 20.02
CA THR A 88 13.75 -6.80 20.22
C THR A 88 15.23 -6.97 19.87
N GLN A 89 15.86 -8.09 20.28
CA GLN A 89 17.25 -8.37 19.92
C GLN A 89 17.39 -8.66 18.43
N ARG A 90 16.43 -9.34 17.81
CA ARG A 90 16.40 -9.52 16.36
C ARG A 90 16.24 -8.20 15.64
N PHE A 91 15.35 -7.34 16.11
CA PHE A 91 15.15 -5.99 15.58
C PHE A 91 16.46 -5.20 15.64
N PHE A 92 17.08 -5.03 16.81
CA PHE A 92 18.33 -4.29 16.93
C PHE A 92 19.54 -4.96 16.25
N LYS A 93 19.53 -6.27 16.06
CA LYS A 93 20.55 -6.96 15.28
C LYS A 93 20.37 -6.76 13.79
N ALA A 94 19.13 -6.73 13.31
CA ALA A 94 18.79 -6.45 11.92
C ALA A 94 18.91 -4.95 11.58
N PHE A 95 18.71 -4.08 12.59
CA PHE A 95 18.70 -2.61 12.47
C PHE A 95 19.54 -1.99 13.59
N PRO A 96 20.89 -2.08 13.54
CA PRO A 96 21.75 -1.51 14.57
C PRO A 96 21.53 0.01 14.73
N ASP A 97 21.13 0.69 13.68
CA ASP A 97 20.83 2.12 13.64
C ASP A 97 19.31 2.44 13.70
N GLY A 98 18.48 1.43 13.99
CA GLY A 98 17.03 1.58 14.05
C GLY A 98 16.59 2.55 15.15
N HIS A 99 15.95 3.63 14.77
CA HIS A 99 15.39 4.60 15.70
C HIS A 99 13.98 4.20 16.10
N ILE A 100 13.73 4.16 17.40
CA ILE A 100 12.41 3.92 17.97
C ILE A 100 11.88 5.26 18.47
N THR A 101 10.85 5.77 17.80
CA THR A 101 10.20 7.00 18.23
C THR A 101 9.25 6.70 19.37
N THR A 102 9.52 7.25 20.56
CA THR A 102 8.63 7.15 21.71
C THR A 102 7.53 8.22 21.60
N ILE A 103 6.28 7.79 21.56
CA ILE A 103 5.14 8.71 21.63
C ILE A 103 4.89 9.02 23.12
N PRO A 104 4.85 10.31 23.55
CA PRO A 104 4.52 10.65 24.93
C PRO A 104 3.07 10.24 25.27
N GLY A 105 2.91 9.35 26.23
CA GLY A 105 1.61 8.84 26.69
C GLY A 105 1.81 7.59 27.54
N PRO A 106 0.76 6.94 28.07
CA PRO A 106 0.89 5.60 28.61
C PRO A 106 1.38 4.69 27.49
N MET A 107 2.68 4.41 27.51
CA MET A 107 3.40 3.70 26.44
C MET A 107 3.05 2.23 26.43
N GLU A 108 2.02 1.86 25.73
CA GLU A 108 1.73 0.44 25.49
C GLU A 108 2.49 -0.14 24.29
N SER A 109 3.02 0.72 23.39
CA SER A 109 3.72 0.25 22.20
C SER A 109 4.67 1.28 21.60
N LEU A 110 5.81 0.85 21.15
CA LEU A 110 6.73 1.60 20.31
C LEU A 110 6.37 1.39 18.85
N LEU A 111 6.46 2.45 18.06
CA LEU A 111 6.21 2.40 16.63
C LEU A 111 7.54 2.45 15.88
N PRO A 112 7.88 1.45 15.03
CA PRO A 112 9.07 1.52 14.19
C PRO A 112 9.04 2.73 13.24
N GLU A 113 10.19 3.38 13.08
CA GLU A 113 10.32 4.54 12.20
C GLU A 113 9.92 4.21 10.76
N CYS A 114 10.30 3.04 10.26
CA CYS A 114 9.94 2.58 8.91
C CYS A 114 8.42 2.51 8.69
N SER A 115 7.68 2.06 9.70
CA SER A 115 6.21 2.02 9.63
C SER A 115 5.60 3.41 9.68
N ALA A 116 6.18 4.32 10.48
CA ALA A 116 5.76 5.71 10.51
C ALA A 116 6.00 6.41 9.17
N ARG A 117 7.21 6.26 8.56
CA ARG A 117 7.52 6.78 7.22
C ARG A 117 6.59 6.18 6.16
N GLY A 118 6.43 4.86 6.18
CA GLY A 118 5.54 4.17 5.25
C GLY A 118 4.09 4.66 5.32
N ALA A 119 3.56 4.87 6.53
CA ALA A 119 2.23 5.44 6.72
C ALA A 119 2.13 6.87 6.18
N ALA A 120 3.15 7.69 6.40
CA ALA A 120 3.19 9.07 5.90
C ALA A 120 3.12 9.10 4.35
N TYR A 121 3.88 8.28 3.64
CA TYR A 121 3.81 8.16 2.18
C TYR A 121 2.41 7.78 1.69
N LEU A 122 1.77 6.80 2.33
CA LEU A 122 0.44 6.35 1.95
C LEU A 122 -0.62 7.44 2.21
N ILE A 123 -0.59 8.08 3.37
CA ILE A 123 -1.52 9.15 3.74
C ILE A 123 -1.40 10.31 2.73
N GLU A 124 -0.17 10.72 2.42
CA GLU A 124 0.07 11.82 1.45
C GLU A 124 -0.44 11.46 0.05
N ALA A 125 -0.14 10.26 -0.43
CA ALA A 125 -0.65 9.78 -1.72
C ALA A 125 -2.19 9.75 -1.77
N PHE A 126 -2.85 9.42 -0.66
CA PHE A 126 -4.30 9.32 -0.58
C PHE A 126 -4.98 10.69 -0.46
N ARG A 127 -4.33 11.69 0.16
CA ARG A 127 -4.82 13.08 0.17
C ARG A 127 -5.05 13.63 -1.24
N GLY A 128 -4.24 13.19 -2.21
CA GLY A 128 -4.40 13.56 -3.63
C GLY A 128 -5.62 12.94 -4.31
N VAL A 129 -6.34 12.01 -3.65
CA VAL A 129 -7.53 11.37 -4.20
C VAL A 129 -8.76 11.84 -3.43
N ARG A 130 -9.58 12.65 -4.08
CA ARG A 130 -10.75 13.28 -3.45
C ARG A 130 -11.70 12.24 -2.82
N GLY A 131 -12.08 12.49 -1.57
CA GLY A 131 -13.02 11.65 -0.82
C GLY A 131 -12.39 10.39 -0.24
N ILE A 132 -11.06 10.27 -0.26
CA ILE A 132 -10.34 9.18 0.40
C ILE A 132 -9.75 9.71 1.71
N SER A 133 -9.99 8.96 2.78
CA SER A 133 -9.36 9.15 4.07
C SER A 133 -8.89 7.79 4.59
N ALA A 134 -7.63 7.71 4.97
CA ALA A 134 -7.07 6.54 5.63
C ALA A 134 -6.91 6.84 7.12
N LYS A 135 -7.11 5.83 7.95
CA LYS A 135 -6.85 5.89 9.39
C LYS A 135 -5.73 4.93 9.73
N THR A 136 -4.87 5.34 10.64
CA THR A 136 -3.88 4.44 11.22
C THR A 136 -4.48 3.68 12.39
N THR A 137 -4.07 2.46 12.59
CA THR A 137 -4.50 1.62 13.72
C THR A 137 -3.36 0.66 14.11
N PRO A 138 -3.17 0.38 15.39
CA PRO A 138 -2.24 -0.66 15.81
C PRO A 138 -2.70 -2.04 15.32
N ASP A 139 -1.74 -2.91 15.07
CA ASP A 139 -1.96 -4.29 14.59
C ASP A 139 -2.84 -5.10 15.54
N LYS A 140 -2.63 -5.01 16.85
CA LYS A 140 -3.47 -5.66 17.87
C LYS A 140 -4.95 -5.27 17.77
N THR A 141 -5.25 -4.02 17.47
CA THR A 141 -6.62 -3.55 17.29
C THR A 141 -7.20 -4.01 15.97
N ALA A 142 -6.35 -4.17 14.94
CA ALA A 142 -6.75 -4.61 13.61
C ALA A 142 -6.87 -6.13 13.50
N SER A 143 -6.15 -6.91 14.30
CA SER A 143 -6.08 -8.38 14.19
C SER A 143 -7.47 -9.04 14.28
N LEU A 144 -8.33 -8.55 15.15
CA LEU A 144 -9.69 -9.06 15.33
C LEU A 144 -10.69 -8.61 14.24
N LYS A 145 -10.28 -7.74 13.32
CA LYS A 145 -11.18 -7.15 12.32
C LYS A 145 -10.82 -7.67 10.93
N TRP A 146 -11.86 -8.07 10.19
CA TRP A 146 -11.74 -8.47 8.78
C TRP A 146 -12.65 -7.66 7.86
N ASN A 147 -13.48 -6.78 8.42
CA ASN A 147 -14.45 -5.96 7.69
C ASN A 147 -13.85 -4.62 7.26
N GLY A 148 -12.81 -4.65 6.41
CA GLY A 148 -12.16 -3.44 5.94
C GLY A 148 -11.15 -3.71 4.84
N THR A 149 -10.67 -2.64 4.24
CA THR A 149 -9.45 -2.66 3.45
C THR A 149 -8.29 -2.36 4.39
N PHE A 150 -7.34 -3.26 4.46
CA PHE A 150 -6.17 -3.15 5.32
C PHE A 150 -4.92 -2.98 4.47
N ILE A 151 -4.06 -2.05 4.86
CA ILE A 151 -2.69 -1.93 4.38
C ILE A 151 -1.81 -2.11 5.61
N THR A 152 -1.14 -3.24 5.71
CA THR A 152 -0.25 -3.52 6.83
C THR A 152 1.18 -3.08 6.50
N LEU A 153 1.86 -2.53 7.50
CA LEU A 153 3.26 -2.15 7.44
C LEU A 153 4.05 -2.98 8.44
N GLY A 154 5.17 -3.53 8.00
CA GLY A 154 6.00 -4.40 8.82
C GLY A 154 5.85 -5.88 8.50
N SER A 155 6.83 -6.65 8.97
CA SER A 155 6.91 -8.11 8.74
C SER A 155 5.91 -8.89 9.60
N SER A 156 5.68 -10.15 9.26
CA SER A 156 4.88 -11.08 10.08
C SER A 156 5.45 -11.26 11.49
N TYR A 157 6.73 -10.96 11.71
CA TYR A 157 7.35 -11.01 13.04
C TYR A 157 7.00 -9.83 13.93
N SER A 158 6.66 -8.68 13.36
CA SER A 158 6.37 -7.45 14.09
C SER A 158 4.91 -7.02 14.02
N ASN A 159 4.16 -7.49 13.03
CA ASN A 159 2.79 -7.10 12.76
C ASN A 159 1.88 -8.33 12.67
N ILE A 160 1.05 -8.54 13.69
CA ILE A 160 0.13 -9.67 13.79
C ILE A 160 -0.81 -9.72 12.58
N LYS A 161 -1.29 -8.56 12.10
CA LYS A 161 -2.19 -8.52 10.96
C LYS A 161 -1.48 -8.88 9.65
N THR A 162 -0.19 -8.58 9.52
CA THR A 162 0.62 -9.06 8.39
C THR A 162 0.69 -10.58 8.39
N ASP A 163 0.97 -11.17 9.55
CA ASP A 163 1.02 -12.64 9.71
C ASP A 163 -0.32 -13.28 9.37
N ASP A 164 -1.43 -12.77 9.92
CA ASP A 164 -2.78 -13.23 9.60
C ASP A 164 -3.03 -13.24 8.08
N ILE A 165 -2.67 -12.16 7.37
CA ILE A 165 -2.91 -12.03 5.93
C ILE A 165 -2.03 -12.99 5.13
N LYS A 166 -0.77 -13.18 5.53
CA LYS A 166 0.17 -14.07 4.84
C LYS A 166 -0.22 -15.54 4.96
N ASN A 167 -0.85 -15.90 6.07
CA ASN A 167 -1.34 -17.26 6.32
C ASN A 167 -2.69 -17.58 5.63
N LEU A 168 -3.30 -16.62 4.92
CA LEU A 168 -4.52 -16.89 4.16
C LEU A 168 -4.25 -17.83 2.98
N PRO A 169 -5.22 -18.72 2.65
CA PRO A 169 -5.14 -19.61 1.45
C PRO A 169 -4.99 -18.83 0.15
N GLU A 170 -5.47 -17.59 0.10
CA GLU A 170 -5.36 -16.68 -1.04
C GLU A 170 -3.92 -16.22 -1.33
N ASN A 171 -3.00 -16.40 -0.38
CA ASN A 171 -1.57 -16.20 -0.60
C ASN A 171 -1.00 -17.36 -1.43
N LEU A 172 -0.97 -17.18 -2.74
CA LEU A 172 -0.52 -18.22 -3.68
C LEU A 172 0.99 -18.18 -3.93
N TRP A 173 1.73 -17.21 -3.39
CA TRP A 173 3.12 -16.96 -3.83
C TRP A 173 4.15 -17.07 -2.74
N LEU A 174 3.94 -16.44 -1.59
CA LEU A 174 4.93 -16.37 -0.51
C LEU A 174 4.77 -17.56 0.42
N VAL A 175 5.90 -18.23 0.73
CA VAL A 175 5.94 -19.37 1.66
C VAL A 175 6.54 -18.96 3.00
N ASP A 176 7.63 -18.18 2.96
CA ASP A 176 8.38 -17.82 4.16
C ASP A 176 9.09 -16.47 3.96
N ASP A 177 9.25 -15.72 5.04
CA ASP A 177 9.91 -14.42 5.11
C ASP A 177 11.00 -14.34 6.21
N ALA A 178 11.37 -15.47 6.80
CA ALA A 178 12.40 -15.54 7.84
C ALA A 178 13.80 -15.22 7.31
N GLY A 179 14.12 -13.91 7.25
CA GLY A 179 15.42 -13.41 6.75
C GLY A 179 15.62 -13.48 5.24
N LYS A 180 14.66 -14.06 4.51
CA LYS A 180 14.57 -14.08 3.04
C LYS A 180 13.13 -14.30 2.61
N PHE A 181 12.73 -13.71 1.49
CA PHE A 181 11.45 -14.07 0.88
C PHE A 181 11.59 -15.35 0.08
N THR A 182 10.88 -16.38 0.48
CA THR A 182 10.84 -17.68 -0.22
C THR A 182 9.48 -17.86 -0.90
N PHE A 183 9.50 -18.17 -2.18
CA PHE A 183 8.29 -18.28 -3.00
C PHE A 183 7.95 -19.74 -3.33
N ARG A 184 6.69 -19.99 -3.64
CA ARG A 184 6.19 -21.34 -4.00
C ARG A 184 6.82 -21.90 -5.27
N ASP A 185 7.39 -21.07 -6.14
CA ASP A 185 8.15 -21.50 -7.33
C ASP A 185 9.58 -21.96 -6.98
N GLY A 186 9.93 -22.02 -5.69
CA GLY A 186 11.24 -22.42 -5.20
C GLY A 186 12.30 -21.32 -5.23
N THR A 187 11.97 -20.14 -5.78
CA THR A 187 12.92 -19.01 -5.75
C THR A 187 12.96 -18.34 -4.38
N ALA A 188 14.10 -17.73 -4.07
CA ALA A 188 14.28 -16.95 -2.84
C ALA A 188 14.97 -15.63 -3.15
N ILE A 189 14.63 -14.59 -2.39
CA ILE A 189 15.24 -13.26 -2.46
C ILE A 189 15.70 -12.89 -1.05
N GLN A 190 16.96 -12.50 -0.91
CA GLN A 190 17.58 -12.14 0.37
C GLN A 190 18.21 -10.75 0.29
N VAL A 191 18.52 -10.19 1.46
CA VAL A 191 19.21 -8.91 1.59
C VAL A 191 20.61 -8.99 0.99
N GLU A 192 21.02 -7.92 0.34
CA GLU A 192 22.38 -7.68 -0.16
C GLU A 192 22.97 -6.47 0.56
N GLN A 193 24.29 -6.38 0.68
CA GLN A 193 24.98 -5.36 1.49
C GLN A 193 24.47 -3.92 1.34
N ARG A 194 24.06 -3.53 0.13
CA ARG A 194 23.61 -2.16 -0.17
C ARG A 194 22.11 -2.06 -0.46
N TYR A 195 21.44 -3.20 -0.53
CA TYR A 195 20.05 -3.26 -0.96
C TYR A 195 19.23 -4.09 0.02
N ASP A 196 18.31 -3.42 0.63
CA ASP A 196 17.23 -4.10 1.35
C ASP A 196 16.20 -4.63 0.36
N LYS A 197 15.41 -5.59 0.79
CA LYS A 197 14.34 -6.18 -0.02
C LYS A 197 13.01 -5.91 0.62
N GLY A 198 12.09 -5.48 -0.23
CA GLY A 198 10.72 -5.25 0.17
C GLY A 198 9.74 -6.07 -0.68
N LEU A 199 8.51 -6.14 -0.22
CA LEU A 199 7.41 -6.68 -1.01
C LEU A 199 6.13 -5.85 -0.84
N VAL A 200 5.35 -5.81 -1.91
CA VAL A 200 3.96 -5.35 -1.91
C VAL A 200 3.10 -6.52 -2.34
N MET A 201 2.30 -7.07 -1.45
CA MET A 201 1.34 -8.12 -1.75
C MET A 201 -0.07 -7.58 -1.64
N LYS A 202 -0.89 -7.85 -2.65
CA LYS A 202 -2.32 -7.52 -2.66
C LYS A 202 -3.13 -8.79 -2.79
N LEU A 203 -4.06 -8.99 -1.87
CA LEU A 203 -5.06 -10.06 -1.90
C LEU A 203 -6.47 -9.48 -1.93
N ASN A 204 -7.42 -10.24 -2.42
CA ASN A 204 -8.83 -9.96 -2.17
C ASN A 204 -9.16 -10.40 -0.76
N ASN A 205 -9.96 -9.61 -0.04
CA ASN A 205 -10.37 -9.98 1.30
C ASN A 205 -11.41 -11.12 1.22
N PRO A 206 -11.11 -12.34 1.73
CA PRO A 206 -12.04 -13.47 1.66
C PRO A 206 -13.26 -13.30 2.57
N HIS A 207 -13.15 -12.47 3.59
CA HIS A 207 -14.22 -12.26 4.56
C HIS A 207 -15.19 -11.15 4.17
N THR A 208 -14.83 -10.30 3.20
CA THR A 208 -15.68 -9.15 2.83
C THR A 208 -15.52 -8.79 1.35
N ASP A 209 -16.58 -8.98 0.58
CA ASP A 209 -16.55 -8.70 -0.86
C ASP A 209 -16.22 -7.24 -1.17
N GLY A 210 -15.40 -7.08 -2.17
CA GLY A 210 -15.01 -5.79 -2.71
C GLY A 210 -14.01 -5.01 -1.85
N GLN A 211 -13.45 -5.64 -0.81
CA GLN A 211 -12.34 -5.11 -0.02
C GLN A 211 -11.03 -5.82 -0.34
N THR A 212 -9.92 -5.22 0.05
CA THR A 212 -8.57 -5.68 -0.28
C THR A 212 -7.70 -5.73 0.97
N LEU A 213 -6.80 -6.70 0.99
CA LEU A 213 -5.73 -6.82 1.97
C LEU A 213 -4.42 -6.53 1.26
N ILE A 214 -3.64 -5.61 1.78
CA ILE A 214 -2.35 -5.22 1.20
C ILE A 214 -1.30 -5.33 2.29
N VAL A 215 -0.17 -5.95 1.97
CA VAL A 215 1.00 -6.05 2.83
C VAL A 215 2.12 -5.25 2.18
N CYS A 216 2.71 -4.34 2.94
CA CYS A 216 3.95 -3.65 2.62
C CYS A 216 4.98 -4.09 3.66
N GLU A 217 5.88 -4.96 3.27
CA GLU A 217 6.83 -5.62 4.16
C GLU A 217 8.25 -5.48 3.61
N GLY A 218 9.23 -5.52 4.51
CA GLY A 218 10.64 -5.57 4.18
C GLY A 218 11.37 -6.61 5.00
N LEU A 219 12.46 -7.15 4.45
CA LEU A 219 13.41 -7.95 5.23
C LEU A 219 14.18 -7.06 6.22
N GLY A 220 14.22 -5.76 5.92
CA GLY A 220 14.75 -4.73 6.76
C GLY A 220 13.84 -3.50 6.81
N GLU A 221 14.34 -2.45 7.47
CA GLU A 221 13.63 -1.21 7.68
C GLU A 221 13.31 -0.49 6.36
N TRP A 222 14.32 -0.36 5.50
CA TRP A 222 14.20 0.33 4.21
C TRP A 222 13.33 -0.44 3.22
N GLY A 223 13.31 -1.76 3.32
CA GLY A 223 12.40 -2.62 2.57
C GLY A 223 10.94 -2.33 2.91
N THR A 224 10.62 -2.17 4.20
CA THR A 224 9.26 -1.87 4.67
C THR A 224 8.78 -0.50 4.20
N SER A 225 9.54 0.57 4.51
CA SER A 225 9.16 1.93 4.13
C SER A 225 9.21 2.14 2.61
N GLY A 226 10.21 1.55 1.93
CA GLY A 226 10.32 1.57 0.46
C GLY A 226 9.16 0.84 -0.23
N SER A 227 8.64 -0.25 0.35
CA SER A 227 7.45 -0.93 -0.16
C SER A 227 6.21 -0.04 -0.08
N ALA A 228 6.02 0.66 1.03
CA ALA A 228 4.94 1.62 1.19
C ALA A 228 5.08 2.81 0.22
N TRP A 229 6.31 3.35 0.07
CA TRP A 229 6.59 4.38 -0.92
C TRP A 229 6.30 3.91 -2.36
N PHE A 230 6.73 2.71 -2.71
CA PHE A 230 6.46 2.14 -4.03
C PHE A 230 4.95 2.03 -4.29
N LEU A 231 4.20 1.50 -3.34
CA LEU A 231 2.73 1.43 -3.45
C LEU A 231 2.14 2.84 -3.59
N ALA A 232 2.55 3.78 -2.76
CA ALA A 232 2.07 5.17 -2.75
C ALA A 232 2.34 5.89 -4.08
N SER A 233 3.52 5.69 -4.67
CA SER A 233 3.94 6.35 -5.91
C SER A 233 3.44 5.65 -7.17
N GLN A 234 3.32 4.31 -7.16
CA GLN A 234 3.06 3.50 -8.36
C GLN A 234 1.62 2.94 -8.45
N TRP A 235 0.74 3.14 -7.48
CA TRP A 235 -0.59 2.52 -7.46
C TRP A 235 -1.41 2.73 -8.75
N ARG A 236 -1.24 3.86 -9.45
CA ARG A 236 -1.90 4.11 -10.74
C ARG A 236 -1.40 3.17 -11.85
N LYS A 237 -0.09 2.92 -11.89
CA LYS A 237 0.53 1.98 -12.84
C LYS A 237 0.13 0.53 -12.48
N LEU A 238 0.14 0.19 -11.20
CA LEU A 238 -0.31 -1.12 -10.70
C LEU A 238 -1.78 -1.36 -11.05
N SER A 239 -2.63 -0.34 -10.91
CA SER A 239 -4.04 -0.42 -11.32
C SER A 239 -4.23 -0.68 -12.82
N LYS A 240 -3.36 -0.14 -13.68
CA LYS A 240 -3.39 -0.43 -15.12
C LYS A 240 -2.89 -1.85 -15.40
N ARG A 241 -1.83 -2.29 -14.72
CA ARG A 241 -1.18 -3.57 -14.95
C ARG A 241 -2.00 -4.75 -14.43
N PHE A 242 -2.43 -4.71 -13.18
CA PHE A 242 -3.10 -5.83 -12.51
C PHE A 242 -4.62 -5.65 -12.39
N GLY A 243 -5.11 -4.44 -12.48
CA GLY A 243 -6.53 -4.17 -12.31
C GLY A 243 -7.01 -4.48 -10.89
N LYS A 244 -8.00 -5.39 -10.78
CA LYS A 244 -8.52 -5.89 -9.50
C LYS A 244 -7.82 -7.16 -9.04
N ASN A 245 -7.01 -7.79 -9.88
CA ASN A 245 -6.40 -9.07 -9.59
C ASN A 245 -5.44 -8.98 -8.40
N PRO A 246 -5.31 -10.05 -7.62
CA PRO A 246 -4.23 -10.21 -6.66
C PRO A 246 -2.86 -10.16 -7.35
N PHE A 247 -1.85 -9.67 -6.64
CA PHE A 247 -0.46 -9.65 -7.10
C PHE A 247 0.50 -9.63 -5.92
N LEU A 248 1.74 -10.01 -6.18
CA LEU A 248 2.88 -9.81 -5.30
C LEU A 248 4.03 -9.22 -6.13
N ILE A 249 4.67 -8.19 -5.62
CA ILE A 249 5.81 -7.52 -6.23
C ILE A 249 6.94 -7.49 -5.22
N CYS A 250 8.10 -8.01 -5.62
CA CYS A 250 9.33 -7.92 -4.85
C CYS A 250 10.11 -6.71 -5.30
N LEU A 251 10.70 -6.03 -4.34
CA LEU A 251 11.41 -4.79 -4.52
C LEU A 251 12.85 -4.91 -4.06
N SER A 252 13.72 -4.16 -4.68
CA SER A 252 15.06 -3.83 -4.19
C SER A 252 15.08 -2.36 -3.81
N VAL A 253 15.53 -2.05 -2.60
CA VAL A 253 15.55 -0.71 -2.04
C VAL A 253 16.97 -0.40 -1.59
N THR A 254 17.54 0.72 -2.04
CA THR A 254 18.85 1.16 -1.55
C THR A 254 18.72 1.58 -0.10
N VAL A 255 19.57 1.05 0.77
CA VAL A 255 19.62 1.45 2.18
C VAL A 255 19.82 2.97 2.27
N GLY A 256 18.99 3.64 3.07
CA GLY A 256 19.00 5.08 3.21
C GLY A 256 18.06 5.84 2.25
N THR A 257 17.38 5.17 1.28
CA THR A 257 16.60 5.87 0.25
C THR A 257 15.36 5.08 -0.16
N ASP A 258 14.23 5.34 0.49
CA ASP A 258 12.94 4.68 0.21
C ASP A 258 12.51 4.86 -1.26
N GLU A 259 12.80 6.04 -1.86
CA GLU A 259 12.46 6.41 -3.22
C GLU A 259 13.20 5.60 -4.29
N SER A 260 14.25 4.89 -3.89
CA SER A 260 15.01 3.98 -4.76
C SER A 260 14.31 2.65 -5.01
N ALA A 261 13.18 2.40 -4.34
CA ALA A 261 12.43 1.15 -4.45
C ALA A 261 12.06 0.83 -5.91
N ARG A 262 12.55 -0.29 -6.41
CA ARG A 262 12.33 -0.75 -7.77
C ARG A 262 11.91 -2.21 -7.78
N GLU A 263 11.02 -2.55 -8.71
CA GLU A 263 10.59 -3.92 -8.94
C GLU A 263 11.75 -4.81 -9.41
N VAL A 264 11.90 -5.98 -8.79
CA VAL A 264 12.84 -7.04 -9.22
C VAL A 264 12.10 -8.29 -9.68
N LYS A 265 10.92 -8.57 -9.12
CA LYS A 265 10.10 -9.71 -9.51
C LYS A 265 8.63 -9.40 -9.25
N ALA A 266 7.74 -9.89 -10.10
CA ALA A 266 6.31 -9.77 -9.91
C ALA A 266 5.60 -11.08 -10.19
N PHE A 267 4.56 -11.33 -9.41
CA PHE A 267 3.63 -12.46 -9.55
C PHE A 267 2.21 -11.91 -9.66
N GLY A 268 1.37 -12.61 -10.40
CA GLY A 268 -0.03 -12.26 -10.60
C GLY A 268 -0.43 -12.22 -12.06
N VAL A 269 -1.73 -12.20 -12.30
CA VAL A 269 -2.28 -12.16 -13.67
C VAL A 269 -2.41 -10.71 -14.11
N GLU A 270 -1.66 -10.31 -15.09
CA GLU A 270 -1.76 -8.98 -15.65
C GLU A 270 -3.10 -8.76 -16.37
N HIS A 271 -3.70 -7.61 -16.14
CA HIS A 271 -5.05 -7.30 -16.65
C HIS A 271 -5.16 -7.34 -18.19
N TRP A 272 -4.08 -7.00 -18.90
CA TRP A 272 -4.04 -7.04 -20.37
C TRP A 272 -4.02 -8.48 -20.91
N MET A 273 -3.33 -9.43 -20.26
CA MET A 273 -3.33 -10.85 -20.64
C MET A 273 -4.71 -11.47 -20.47
N TRP A 274 -5.47 -11.08 -19.44
CA TRP A 274 -6.85 -11.52 -19.25
C TRP A 274 -7.77 -11.01 -20.37
N ARG A 275 -7.59 -9.77 -20.84
CA ARG A 275 -8.30 -9.24 -22.00
C ARG A 275 -7.97 -10.01 -23.27
N MET A 276 -6.69 -10.28 -23.53
CA MET A 276 -6.25 -11.06 -24.70
C MET A 276 -6.86 -12.46 -24.70
N LYS A 277 -6.81 -13.20 -23.59
CA LYS A 277 -7.45 -14.51 -23.46
C LYS A 277 -8.95 -14.45 -23.77
N LYS A 278 -9.66 -13.42 -23.35
CA LYS A 278 -11.08 -13.24 -23.64
C LYS A 278 -11.34 -13.02 -25.13
N TYR A 279 -10.50 -12.26 -25.82
CA TYR A 279 -10.62 -12.05 -27.27
C TYR A 279 -10.26 -13.31 -28.07
N PHE A 280 -9.25 -14.06 -27.66
CA PHE A 280 -8.90 -15.34 -28.32
C PHE A 280 -9.97 -16.40 -28.13
N HIS A 281 -10.65 -16.47 -26.98
CA HIS A 281 -11.76 -17.41 -26.76
C HIS A 281 -12.99 -17.07 -27.60
N LEU A 282 -13.24 -15.80 -27.86
CA LEU A 282 -14.33 -15.34 -28.73
C LEU A 282 -14.01 -15.48 -30.24
N ALA A 283 -12.74 -15.60 -30.60
CA ALA A 283 -12.32 -15.80 -31.99
C ALA A 283 -12.23 -17.28 -32.38
N CYS A 284 -12.34 -18.20 -31.41
CA CYS A 284 -12.34 -19.66 -31.62
C CYS A 284 -13.75 -20.30 -31.48
N LEU A 285 -14.77 -19.52 -31.27
CA LEU A 285 -16.19 -19.89 -31.32
C LEU A 285 -16.83 -19.29 -32.57
#